data_6551c9ade6b97235a4c412d24fa912b1
#
_entry.id   6551c9ade6b97235a4c412d24fa912b1
#
_cell.length_a   1.000
_cell.length_b   1.000
_cell.length_c   1.000
_cell.angle_alpha   90.00
_cell.angle_beta   90.00
_cell.angle_gamma   90.00
#
_symmetry.space_group_name_H-M   'P 1'
#
loop_
_entity.id
_entity.type
_entity.pdbx_description
1 polymer ?
#
loop_
_entity_poly.entity_id
_entity_poly.type
_entity_poly.pdbx_seq_one_letter_code
_entity_poly.pdbx_strand_id
1 'polypeptide(L)'
;GEVVQAVQTQMQTNRNLYDAYVNDSDLIGTHSRLQLAYNLTDAMAGDWKDVTNPGLDLDDFIGKQFTTGPDGKLYQLPDQQFANLYWFRKDWFDRADLKEKFKAKYGYDLGVPVNWSAYEDIAQFFSEDVKEIDGVKVYGHMDYGKRAPDLGWRMTDAWLSMAGAGSAGEPNGVPIDEWGIRMEKGTCNPTGASVTRGGETNGPASVYAIAKWDEWLRKY
;
A
#
# COMPACT_ATOMS: atom_id res chain seq x y z
N GLY A 1 -5.76 -9.14 11.23
CA GLY A 1 -5.19 -9.72 12.43
C GLY A 1 -5.62 -11.16 12.71
N GLU A 2 -6.83 -11.39 13.18
CA GLU A 2 -7.27 -12.71 13.66
C GLU A 2 -7.37 -13.76 12.54
N VAL A 3 -7.88 -13.39 11.37
CA VAL A 3 -7.97 -14.29 10.21
C VAL A 3 -6.58 -14.75 9.79
N VAL A 4 -5.65 -13.83 9.63
CA VAL A 4 -4.25 -14.13 9.26
C VAL A 4 -3.63 -15.12 10.24
N GLN A 5 -3.80 -14.89 11.53
CA GLN A 5 -3.24 -15.78 12.55
C GLN A 5 -3.90 -17.17 12.56
N ALA A 6 -5.22 -17.23 12.36
CA ALA A 6 -5.95 -18.49 12.26
C ALA A 6 -5.48 -19.29 11.05
N VAL A 7 -5.35 -18.65 9.89
CA VAL A 7 -4.86 -19.28 8.66
C VAL A 7 -3.43 -19.78 8.82
N GLN A 8 -2.53 -18.96 9.35
CA GLN A 8 -1.14 -19.37 9.60
C GLN A 8 -1.05 -20.55 10.58
N THR A 9 -1.88 -20.55 11.61
CA THR A 9 -1.94 -21.68 12.57
C THR A 9 -2.42 -22.95 11.90
N GLN A 10 -3.47 -22.87 11.07
CA GLN A 10 -3.96 -24.02 10.30
C GLN A 10 -2.85 -24.59 9.41
N MET A 11 -2.17 -23.72 8.67
CA MET A 11 -1.09 -24.08 7.76
C MET A 11 0.09 -24.75 8.48
N GLN A 12 0.48 -24.23 9.64
CA GLN A 12 1.60 -24.77 10.44
C GLN A 12 1.25 -26.10 11.12
N THR A 13 0.00 -26.30 11.49
CA THR A 13 -0.44 -27.50 12.23
C THR A 13 -0.99 -28.59 11.32
N ASN A 14 -1.09 -28.33 10.03
CA ASN A 14 -1.69 -29.22 9.03
C ASN A 14 -3.11 -29.71 9.43
N ARG A 15 -3.86 -28.83 10.09
CA ARG A 15 -5.26 -29.08 10.45
C ARG A 15 -6.16 -28.35 9.46
N ASN A 16 -6.99 -29.06 8.77
CA ASN A 16 -7.97 -28.47 7.86
C ASN A 16 -9.21 -28.02 8.63
N LEU A 17 -9.20 -26.77 9.11
CA LEU A 17 -10.32 -26.14 9.84
C LEU A 17 -11.19 -25.28 8.92
N TYR A 18 -10.62 -24.77 7.85
CA TYR A 18 -11.27 -23.87 6.89
C TYR A 18 -10.96 -24.34 5.48
N ASP A 19 -11.97 -24.42 4.63
CA ASP A 19 -11.82 -24.83 3.23
C ASP A 19 -11.35 -23.65 2.34
N ALA A 20 -11.77 -22.45 2.68
CA ALA A 20 -11.38 -21.21 2.01
C ALA A 20 -11.39 -20.03 2.99
N TYR A 21 -10.69 -18.97 2.64
CA TYR A 21 -10.59 -17.75 3.45
C TYR A 21 -10.24 -16.53 2.57
N VAL A 22 -10.59 -15.35 3.04
CA VAL A 22 -10.16 -14.07 2.46
C VAL A 22 -8.95 -13.56 3.24
N ASN A 23 -7.90 -13.17 2.54
CA ASN A 23 -6.72 -12.59 3.14
C ASN A 23 -6.10 -11.52 2.24
N ASP A 24 -5.11 -10.81 2.77
CA ASP A 24 -4.36 -9.81 2.04
C ASP A 24 -3.31 -10.43 1.10
N SER A 25 -3.06 -9.76 -0.03
CA SER A 25 -2.08 -10.20 -1.04
C SER A 25 -0.64 -10.25 -0.53
N ASP A 26 -0.32 -9.54 0.55
CA ASP A 26 1.00 -9.56 1.19
C ASP A 26 1.41 -10.93 1.72
N LEU A 27 0.47 -11.86 1.88
CA LEU A 27 0.73 -13.23 2.31
C LEU A 27 1.04 -14.19 1.17
N ILE A 28 0.87 -13.79 -0.11
CA ILE A 28 1.05 -14.71 -1.25
C ILE A 28 2.47 -15.29 -1.30
N GLY A 29 3.49 -14.48 -1.02
CA GLY A 29 4.88 -14.94 -0.97
C GLY A 29 5.13 -15.99 0.10
N THR A 30 4.50 -15.86 1.27
CA THR A 30 4.57 -16.85 2.35
C THR A 30 3.84 -18.13 1.96
N HIS A 31 2.65 -18.03 1.40
CA HIS A 31 1.86 -19.18 0.97
C HIS A 31 2.56 -19.95 -0.15
N SER A 32 3.10 -19.26 -1.14
CA SER A 32 3.86 -19.86 -2.24
C SER A 32 5.12 -20.57 -1.74
N ARG A 33 5.93 -19.89 -0.92
CA ARG A 33 7.19 -20.45 -0.39
C ARG A 33 6.98 -21.69 0.47
N LEU A 34 5.93 -21.71 1.28
CA LEU A 34 5.61 -22.83 2.17
C LEU A 34 4.68 -23.85 1.51
N GLN A 35 4.28 -23.65 0.26
CA GLN A 35 3.34 -24.49 -0.48
C GLN A 35 2.03 -24.74 0.30
N LEU A 36 1.46 -23.70 0.87
CA LEU A 36 0.31 -23.76 1.78
C LEU A 36 -1.02 -23.44 1.10
N ALA A 37 -1.01 -23.14 -0.20
CA ALA A 37 -2.19 -22.86 -0.98
C ALA A 37 -2.21 -23.78 -2.23
N TYR A 38 -3.40 -24.13 -2.67
CA TYR A 38 -3.55 -24.90 -3.91
C TYR A 38 -3.12 -24.06 -5.11
N ASN A 39 -2.44 -24.71 -6.02
CA ASN A 39 -2.18 -24.15 -7.35
C ASN A 39 -3.49 -24.21 -8.15
N LEU A 40 -4.19 -23.09 -8.20
CA LEU A 40 -5.51 -23.02 -8.86
C LEU A 40 -5.40 -23.20 -10.37
N THR A 41 -4.30 -22.76 -10.98
CA THR A 41 -4.05 -22.93 -12.43
C THR A 41 -4.09 -24.40 -12.80
N ASP A 42 -3.32 -25.24 -12.12
CA ASP A 42 -3.23 -26.65 -12.42
C ASP A 42 -4.47 -27.42 -11.96
N ALA A 43 -5.06 -27.06 -10.81
CA ALA A 43 -6.27 -27.67 -10.31
C ALA A 43 -7.47 -27.47 -11.24
N MET A 44 -7.71 -26.24 -11.70
CA MET A 44 -8.79 -25.92 -12.64
C MET A 44 -8.59 -26.54 -14.02
N ALA A 45 -7.35 -26.76 -14.44
CA ALA A 45 -7.06 -27.47 -15.70
C ALA A 45 -7.14 -29.00 -15.56
N GLY A 46 -6.98 -29.53 -14.35
CA GLY A 46 -6.94 -30.95 -14.02
C GLY A 46 -8.13 -31.42 -13.20
N ASP A 47 -7.90 -31.75 -11.94
CA ASP A 47 -8.87 -32.43 -11.07
C ASP A 47 -10.17 -31.64 -10.82
N TRP A 48 -10.12 -30.31 -10.92
CA TRP A 48 -11.28 -29.44 -10.71
C TRP A 48 -11.95 -28.97 -12.00
N LYS A 49 -11.52 -29.49 -13.15
CA LYS A 49 -12.02 -29.07 -14.46
C LYS A 49 -13.53 -29.13 -14.56
N ASP A 50 -14.12 -30.23 -14.09
CA ASP A 50 -15.57 -30.47 -14.21
C ASP A 50 -16.41 -29.67 -13.20
N VAL A 51 -15.78 -29.14 -12.13
CA VAL A 51 -16.44 -28.31 -11.12
C VAL A 51 -16.09 -26.82 -11.25
N THR A 52 -15.14 -26.48 -12.08
CA THR A 52 -14.81 -25.09 -12.38
C THR A 52 -15.91 -24.45 -13.22
N ASN A 53 -16.42 -23.32 -12.77
CA ASN A 53 -17.44 -22.60 -13.52
C ASN A 53 -16.90 -22.21 -14.92
N PRO A 54 -17.53 -22.70 -16.01
CA PRO A 54 -17.07 -22.39 -17.36
C PRO A 54 -17.21 -20.91 -17.76
N GLY A 55 -18.00 -20.14 -17.00
CA GLY A 55 -18.12 -18.68 -17.16
C GLY A 55 -17.15 -17.86 -16.33
N LEU A 56 -16.22 -18.51 -15.63
CA LEU A 56 -15.18 -17.81 -14.87
C LEU A 56 -14.14 -17.23 -15.83
N ASP A 57 -14.20 -15.94 -16.07
CA ASP A 57 -13.23 -15.21 -16.87
C ASP A 57 -12.12 -14.66 -15.97
N LEU A 58 -11.01 -15.38 -15.94
CA LEU A 58 -9.85 -15.00 -15.13
C LEU A 58 -9.15 -13.73 -15.63
N ASP A 59 -9.37 -13.34 -16.88
CA ASP A 59 -8.73 -12.16 -17.46
C ASP A 59 -9.51 -10.87 -17.14
N ASP A 60 -10.77 -10.99 -16.73
CA ASP A 60 -11.59 -9.87 -16.24
C ASP A 60 -11.23 -9.43 -14.81
N PHE A 61 -10.46 -10.25 -14.06
CA PHE A 61 -10.06 -9.87 -12.70
C PHE A 61 -8.96 -8.80 -12.70
N ILE A 62 -9.25 -7.69 -12.04
CA ILE A 62 -8.25 -6.64 -11.76
C ILE A 62 -7.32 -7.14 -10.66
N GLY A 63 -6.00 -6.93 -10.83
CA GLY A 63 -5.02 -7.28 -9.79
C GLY A 63 -4.62 -8.75 -9.73
N LYS A 64 -4.91 -9.54 -10.76
CA LYS A 64 -4.52 -10.96 -10.84
C LYS A 64 -3.02 -11.20 -10.57
N GLN A 65 -2.16 -10.24 -10.91
CA GLN A 65 -0.72 -10.32 -10.63
C GLN A 65 -0.40 -10.41 -9.13
N PHE A 66 -1.22 -9.85 -8.26
CA PHE A 66 -1.04 -9.94 -6.80
C PHE A 66 -1.42 -11.30 -6.21
N THR A 67 -2.06 -12.15 -6.98
CA THR A 67 -2.49 -13.48 -6.59
C THR A 67 -1.76 -14.59 -7.34
N THR A 68 -0.79 -14.19 -8.16
CA THR A 68 0.06 -15.07 -8.95
C THR A 68 1.42 -15.25 -8.28
N GLY A 69 1.85 -16.49 -8.13
CA GLY A 69 3.16 -16.80 -7.56
C GLY A 69 4.31 -16.52 -8.54
N PRO A 70 5.58 -16.60 -8.07
CA PRO A 70 6.75 -16.38 -8.91
C PRO A 70 6.90 -17.38 -10.07
N ASP A 71 6.25 -18.51 -9.95
CA ASP A 71 6.17 -19.56 -10.98
C ASP A 71 5.13 -19.26 -12.08
N GLY A 72 4.47 -18.11 -12.01
CA GLY A 72 3.41 -17.72 -12.93
C GLY A 72 2.06 -18.41 -12.70
N LYS A 73 1.92 -19.16 -11.63
CA LYS A 73 0.69 -19.88 -11.29
C LYS A 73 -0.19 -19.07 -10.35
N LEU A 74 -1.50 -19.23 -10.52
CA LEU A 74 -2.51 -18.59 -9.69
C LEU A 74 -2.73 -19.41 -8.41
N TYR A 75 -2.65 -18.78 -7.24
CA TYR A 75 -2.85 -19.41 -5.93
C TYR A 75 -4.05 -18.85 -5.17
N GLN A 76 -4.56 -17.72 -5.60
CA GLN A 76 -5.71 -17.03 -5.02
C GLN A 76 -6.52 -16.39 -6.14
N LEU A 77 -7.77 -16.07 -5.87
CA LEU A 77 -8.57 -15.22 -6.74
C LEU A 77 -8.65 -13.82 -6.12
N PRO A 78 -8.51 -12.76 -6.92
CA PRO A 78 -8.75 -11.40 -6.42
C PRO A 78 -10.20 -11.27 -5.95
N ASP A 79 -10.40 -10.75 -4.73
CA ASP A 79 -11.71 -10.48 -4.16
C ASP A 79 -12.11 -9.02 -4.41
N GLN A 80 -11.23 -8.10 -4.03
CA GLN A 80 -11.47 -6.67 -4.22
C GLN A 80 -10.16 -5.93 -4.47
N GLN A 81 -10.27 -4.78 -5.14
CA GLN A 81 -9.16 -3.89 -5.42
C GLN A 81 -9.27 -2.64 -4.57
N PHE A 82 -8.16 -2.25 -3.94
CA PHE A 82 -8.08 -1.01 -3.19
C PHE A 82 -7.30 0.04 -3.98
N ALA A 83 -7.72 1.29 -3.84
CA ALA A 83 -6.99 2.44 -4.35
C ALA A 83 -6.83 3.47 -3.23
N ASN A 84 -5.61 4.00 -3.08
CA ASN A 84 -5.37 5.16 -2.24
C ASN A 84 -5.83 6.41 -2.98
N LEU A 85 -6.75 7.16 -2.37
CA LEU A 85 -7.32 8.35 -2.94
C LEU A 85 -7.07 9.53 -2.00
N TYR A 86 -6.81 10.70 -2.59
CA TYR A 86 -6.78 11.95 -1.87
C TYR A 86 -8.20 12.46 -1.64
N TRP A 87 -8.61 12.52 -0.38
CA TRP A 87 -9.91 13.06 0.05
C TRP A 87 -9.75 14.49 0.53
N PHE A 88 -10.59 15.40 0.05
CA PHE A 88 -10.57 16.79 0.43
C PHE A 88 -11.97 17.40 0.50
N ARG A 89 -12.11 18.45 1.26
CA ARG A 89 -13.36 19.24 1.37
C ARG A 89 -13.45 20.17 0.16
N LYS A 90 -14.15 19.71 -0.86
CA LYS A 90 -14.36 20.48 -2.10
C LYS A 90 -14.99 21.84 -1.83
N ASP A 91 -15.98 21.88 -0.93
CA ASP A 91 -16.66 23.11 -0.50
C ASP A 91 -15.69 24.14 0.10
N TRP A 92 -14.66 23.72 0.84
CA TRP A 92 -13.62 24.61 1.36
C TRP A 92 -12.64 25.04 0.27
N PHE A 93 -12.25 24.12 -0.59
CA PHE A 93 -11.36 24.41 -1.71
C PHE A 93 -11.98 25.36 -2.73
N ASP A 94 -13.31 25.39 -2.85
CA ASP A 94 -14.02 26.29 -3.75
C ASP A 94 -14.27 27.70 -3.19
N ARG A 95 -14.03 27.93 -1.89
CA ARG A 95 -14.21 29.25 -1.25
C ARG A 95 -13.24 30.29 -1.81
N ALA A 96 -13.77 31.40 -2.28
CA ALA A 96 -12.99 32.47 -2.87
C ALA A 96 -11.98 33.09 -1.89
N ASP A 97 -12.41 33.29 -0.62
CA ASP A 97 -11.56 33.85 0.44
C ASP A 97 -10.38 32.95 0.79
N LEU A 98 -10.58 31.61 0.78
CA LEU A 98 -9.52 30.65 1.05
C LEU A 98 -8.55 30.54 -0.14
N LYS A 99 -9.07 30.55 -1.36
CA LYS A 99 -8.25 30.57 -2.59
C LYS A 99 -7.34 31.81 -2.64
N GLU A 100 -7.87 32.98 -2.34
CA GLU A 100 -7.10 34.22 -2.32
C GLU A 100 -5.99 34.17 -1.27
N LYS A 101 -6.32 33.77 -0.03
CA LYS A 101 -5.35 33.64 1.07
C LYS A 101 -4.24 32.64 0.75
N PHE A 102 -4.62 31.46 0.21
CA PHE A 102 -3.65 30.44 -0.16
C PHE A 102 -2.69 30.93 -1.25
N LYS A 103 -3.24 31.52 -2.32
CA LYS A 103 -2.45 32.06 -3.43
C LYS A 103 -1.51 33.18 -2.98
N ALA A 104 -1.97 34.06 -2.07
CA ALA A 104 -1.14 35.12 -1.53
C ALA A 104 0.06 34.57 -0.74
N LYS A 105 -0.10 33.45 -0.04
CA LYS A 105 0.99 32.86 0.76
C LYS A 105 1.92 31.98 -0.06
N TYR A 106 1.38 31.09 -0.90
CA TYR A 106 2.15 30.04 -1.57
C TYR A 106 2.45 30.34 -3.04
N GLY A 107 1.81 31.35 -3.64
CA GLY A 107 2.08 31.79 -5.00
C GLY A 107 1.41 30.98 -6.11
N TYR A 108 0.59 29.99 -5.76
CA TYR A 108 -0.18 29.18 -6.70
C TYR A 108 -1.61 28.94 -6.20
N ASP A 109 -2.47 28.40 -7.05
CA ASP A 109 -3.89 28.23 -6.74
C ASP A 109 -4.15 27.03 -5.80
N LEU A 110 -5.04 27.20 -4.82
CA LEU A 110 -5.54 26.11 -3.99
C LEU A 110 -6.30 25.10 -4.85
N GLY A 111 -5.83 23.88 -4.86
CA GLY A 111 -6.40 22.78 -5.63
C GLY A 111 -5.89 21.42 -5.16
N VAL A 112 -6.20 20.37 -5.91
CA VAL A 112 -5.67 19.02 -5.62
C VAL A 112 -4.13 19.08 -5.72
N PRO A 113 -3.40 18.61 -4.70
CA PRO A 113 -1.94 18.68 -4.69
C PRO A 113 -1.33 17.84 -5.82
N VAL A 114 -0.36 18.41 -6.51
CA VAL A 114 0.35 17.75 -7.61
C VAL A 114 1.59 16.97 -7.13
N ASN A 115 2.01 17.18 -5.91
CA ASN A 115 3.14 16.52 -5.25
C ASN A 115 3.03 16.67 -3.72
N TRP A 116 3.95 16.03 -2.99
CA TRP A 116 3.95 16.05 -1.54
C TRP A 116 4.27 17.42 -0.93
N SER A 117 5.02 18.28 -1.63
CA SER A 117 5.25 19.66 -1.16
C SER A 117 3.94 20.47 -1.21
N ALA A 118 3.20 20.38 -2.29
CA ALA A 118 1.88 21.01 -2.38
C ALA A 118 0.88 20.43 -1.36
N TYR A 119 0.98 19.14 -1.08
CA TYR A 119 0.20 18.51 0.00
C TYR A 119 0.53 19.12 1.37
N GLU A 120 1.82 19.28 1.70
CA GLU A 120 2.27 19.88 2.96
C GLU A 120 1.83 21.34 3.08
N ASP A 121 1.94 22.13 2.00
CA ASP A 121 1.46 23.52 1.96
C ASP A 121 -0.04 23.61 2.28
N ILE A 122 -0.85 22.73 1.73
CA ILE A 122 -2.28 22.66 2.00
C ILE A 122 -2.54 22.25 3.46
N ALA A 123 -1.82 21.25 3.96
CA ALA A 123 -1.95 20.80 5.34
C ALA A 123 -1.62 21.93 6.33
N GLN A 124 -0.50 22.62 6.10
CA GLN A 124 -0.10 23.77 6.88
C GLN A 124 -1.12 24.91 6.81
N PHE A 125 -1.59 25.22 5.61
CA PHE A 125 -2.56 26.30 5.41
C PHE A 125 -3.82 26.13 6.25
N PHE A 126 -4.44 24.94 6.18
CA PHE A 126 -5.65 24.71 6.95
C PHE A 126 -5.41 24.62 8.45
N SER A 127 -4.31 24.01 8.90
CA SER A 127 -4.04 23.83 10.33
C SER A 127 -3.48 25.07 11.02
N GLU A 128 -2.63 25.85 10.35
CA GLU A 128 -1.89 26.96 10.97
C GLU A 128 -2.43 28.33 10.58
N ASP A 129 -2.92 28.52 9.35
CA ASP A 129 -3.36 29.84 8.86
C ASP A 129 -4.90 30.00 8.95
N VAL A 130 -5.66 28.98 8.56
CA VAL A 130 -7.14 29.01 8.61
C VAL A 130 -7.62 28.69 10.01
N LYS A 131 -7.20 27.57 10.58
CA LYS A 131 -7.47 27.09 11.94
C LYS A 131 -8.94 26.78 12.23
N GLU A 132 -9.85 27.57 11.71
CA GLU A 132 -11.30 27.48 11.97
C GLU A 132 -12.10 27.90 10.74
N ILE A 133 -13.17 27.19 10.47
CA ILE A 133 -14.16 27.51 9.44
C ILE A 133 -15.54 27.39 10.07
N ASP A 134 -16.31 28.47 10.00
CA ASP A 134 -17.68 28.55 10.51
C ASP A 134 -17.82 28.11 12.00
N GLY A 135 -16.86 28.52 12.85
CA GLY A 135 -16.81 28.20 14.27
C GLY A 135 -16.32 26.77 14.59
N VAL A 136 -15.85 26.02 13.60
CA VAL A 136 -15.34 24.67 13.79
C VAL A 136 -13.85 24.62 13.50
N LYS A 137 -13.07 24.07 14.44
CA LYS A 137 -11.63 23.85 14.26
C LYS A 137 -11.40 22.91 13.07
N VAL A 138 -10.45 23.28 12.22
CA VAL A 138 -10.06 22.46 11.05
C VAL A 138 -8.63 21.94 11.18
N TYR A 139 -8.40 20.81 10.55
CA TYR A 139 -7.11 20.14 10.43
C TYR A 139 -6.79 19.96 8.96
N GLY A 140 -5.57 20.22 8.59
CA GLY A 140 -5.13 20.14 7.19
C GLY A 140 -4.64 18.74 6.78
N HIS A 141 -4.40 17.86 7.77
CA HIS A 141 -3.90 16.51 7.54
C HIS A 141 -4.70 15.49 8.36
N MET A 142 -4.99 14.36 7.73
CA MET A 142 -5.52 13.19 8.41
C MET A 142 -5.03 11.94 7.68
N ASP A 143 -4.33 11.07 8.39
CA ASP A 143 -3.90 9.79 7.85
C ASP A 143 -3.65 8.78 8.99
N TYR A 144 -3.18 7.59 8.64
CA TYR A 144 -2.86 6.54 9.60
C TYR A 144 -1.74 6.97 10.56
N GLY A 145 -2.04 6.96 11.85
CA GLY A 145 -1.07 7.24 12.93
C GLY A 145 -1.14 6.22 14.06
N LYS A 146 -2.11 5.30 14.01
CA LYS A 146 -2.25 4.25 15.01
C LYS A 146 -1.15 3.19 14.81
N ARG A 147 -0.52 2.77 15.90
CA ARG A 147 0.41 1.62 15.89
C ARG A 147 -0.36 0.33 15.58
N ALA A 148 -0.41 -0.02 14.30
CA ALA A 148 -1.09 -1.19 13.76
C ALA A 148 -0.36 -1.67 12.51
N PRO A 149 -0.55 -2.93 12.07
CA PRO A 149 0.09 -3.46 10.85
C PRO A 149 -0.15 -2.59 9.61
N ASP A 150 -1.35 -2.03 9.47
CA ASP A 150 -1.74 -1.19 8.34
C ASP A 150 -0.88 0.08 8.18
N LEU A 151 -0.22 0.54 9.26
CA LEU A 151 0.71 1.66 9.18
C LEU A 151 1.92 1.33 8.30
N GLY A 152 2.36 0.08 8.28
CA GLY A 152 3.50 -0.36 7.51
C GLY A 152 3.30 -0.10 6.01
N TRP A 153 2.29 -0.68 5.41
CA TRP A 153 2.05 -0.51 3.98
C TRP A 153 1.68 0.93 3.61
N ARG A 154 0.97 1.64 4.48
CA ARG A 154 0.67 3.05 4.24
C ARG A 154 1.93 3.92 4.24
N MET A 155 2.88 3.63 5.12
CA MET A 155 4.18 4.29 5.14
C MET A 155 5.01 3.95 3.90
N THR A 156 4.93 2.74 3.40
CA THR A 156 5.65 2.31 2.20
C THR A 156 5.17 3.08 0.96
N ASP A 157 3.86 3.21 0.77
CA ASP A 157 3.29 4.05 -0.30
C ASP A 157 3.82 5.49 -0.24
N ALA A 158 3.90 6.05 0.96
CA ALA A 158 4.40 7.40 1.16
C ALA A 158 5.88 7.52 0.76
N TRP A 159 6.77 6.66 1.28
CA TRP A 159 8.20 6.82 0.99
C TRP A 159 8.58 6.46 -0.45
N LEU A 160 7.92 5.49 -1.05
CA LEU A 160 8.12 5.17 -2.47
C LEU A 160 7.72 6.35 -3.36
N SER A 161 6.61 7.01 -3.06
CA SER A 161 6.15 8.17 -3.84
C SER A 161 6.89 9.47 -3.54
N MET A 162 7.39 9.68 -2.30
CA MET A 162 8.17 10.87 -1.95
C MET A 162 9.57 10.86 -2.52
N ALA A 163 10.22 9.72 -2.50
CA ALA A 163 11.65 9.64 -2.73
C ALA A 163 12.03 8.80 -3.96
N GLY A 164 11.05 8.21 -4.65
CA GLY A 164 11.28 7.46 -5.88
C GLY A 164 12.15 6.23 -5.70
N ALA A 165 12.23 5.67 -4.51
CA ALA A 165 12.94 4.41 -4.29
C ALA A 165 12.29 3.30 -5.09
N GLY A 166 13.05 2.54 -5.81
CA GLY A 166 12.58 1.42 -6.58
C GLY A 166 11.88 1.76 -7.89
N SER A 167 11.96 2.97 -8.35
CA SER A 167 11.49 3.34 -9.69
C SER A 167 12.13 2.40 -10.72
N ALA A 168 11.29 1.85 -11.59
CA ALA A 168 11.66 0.78 -12.51
C ALA A 168 12.09 -0.52 -11.81
N GLY A 169 11.73 -0.69 -10.53
CA GLY A 169 11.88 -1.95 -9.81
C GLY A 169 13.30 -2.31 -9.38
N GLU A 170 14.31 -1.54 -9.74
CA GLU A 170 15.69 -1.94 -9.47
C GLU A 170 16.63 -0.74 -9.25
N PRO A 171 16.52 -0.01 -8.12
CA PRO A 171 17.55 0.95 -7.79
C PRO A 171 18.87 0.21 -7.68
N ASN A 172 19.88 0.69 -8.38
CA ASN A 172 21.20 0.06 -8.42
C ASN A 172 21.24 -1.39 -8.97
N GLY A 173 20.22 -1.80 -9.75
CA GLY A 173 20.14 -3.13 -10.33
C GLY A 173 19.85 -4.26 -9.33
N VAL A 174 19.38 -3.92 -8.13
CA VAL A 174 19.04 -4.88 -7.10
C VAL A 174 17.52 -5.01 -6.99
N PRO A 175 16.95 -6.23 -7.22
CA PRO A 175 15.52 -6.43 -7.06
C PRO A 175 15.09 -6.17 -5.62
N ILE A 176 14.10 -5.29 -5.45
CA ILE A 176 13.41 -5.07 -4.19
C ILE A 176 11.91 -5.25 -4.40
N ASP A 177 11.21 -5.65 -3.34
CA ASP A 177 9.75 -5.70 -3.34
C ASP A 177 9.13 -4.33 -3.03
N GLU A 178 7.81 -4.28 -2.99
CA GLU A 178 7.04 -3.06 -2.66
C GLU A 178 7.30 -2.51 -1.25
N TRP A 179 7.97 -3.28 -0.40
CA TRP A 179 8.36 -2.88 0.97
C TRP A 179 9.81 -2.41 1.05
N GLY A 180 10.53 -2.37 -0.07
CA GLY A 180 11.96 -2.06 -0.11
C GLY A 180 12.85 -3.19 0.44
N ILE A 181 12.34 -4.41 0.49
CA ILE A 181 13.09 -5.58 0.90
C ILE A 181 13.74 -6.21 -0.32
N ARG A 182 15.06 -6.43 -0.27
CA ARG A 182 15.78 -7.10 -1.35
C ARG A 182 15.28 -8.53 -1.52
N MET A 183 14.99 -8.89 -2.74
CA MET A 183 14.51 -10.20 -3.13
C MET A 183 15.59 -10.98 -3.90
N GLU A 184 15.57 -12.29 -3.77
CA GLU A 184 16.28 -13.16 -4.69
C GLU A 184 15.55 -13.13 -6.04
N LYS A 185 16.31 -12.90 -7.13
CA LYS A 185 15.72 -12.69 -8.46
C LYS A 185 14.86 -13.87 -8.90
N GLY A 186 13.62 -13.58 -9.30
CA GLY A 186 12.66 -14.57 -9.78
C GLY A 186 12.03 -15.44 -8.69
N THR A 187 12.16 -15.04 -7.42
CA THR A 187 11.55 -15.73 -6.26
C THR A 187 10.82 -14.75 -5.35
N CYS A 188 10.09 -15.27 -4.36
CA CYS A 188 9.57 -14.49 -3.23
C CYS A 188 10.44 -14.64 -1.97
N ASN A 189 11.72 -14.96 -2.10
CA ASN A 189 12.63 -15.13 -0.98
C ASN A 189 13.28 -13.80 -0.59
N PRO A 190 12.98 -13.23 0.59
CA PRO A 190 13.61 -12.01 1.06
C PRO A 190 15.07 -12.30 1.49
N THR A 191 16.00 -11.49 1.04
CA THR A 191 17.44 -11.63 1.34
C THR A 191 18.00 -10.51 2.19
N GLY A 192 17.36 -9.35 2.22
CA GLY A 192 17.81 -8.24 3.05
C GLY A 192 16.85 -7.05 3.05
N ALA A 193 16.58 -6.51 4.24
CA ALA A 193 15.71 -5.35 4.40
C ALA A 193 16.51 -4.05 4.50
N SER A 194 17.58 -4.02 5.30
CA SER A 194 18.39 -2.82 5.49
C SER A 194 19.31 -2.53 4.31
N VAL A 195 19.72 -1.26 4.18
CA VAL A 195 20.69 -0.81 3.14
C VAL A 195 21.96 -1.64 3.16
N THR A 196 22.49 -1.98 4.33
CA THR A 196 23.70 -2.81 4.47
C THR A 196 23.53 -4.24 3.95
N ARG A 197 22.29 -4.67 3.76
CA ARG A 197 21.92 -5.99 3.23
C ARG A 197 21.28 -5.91 1.85
N GLY A 198 21.37 -4.73 1.21
CA GLY A 198 20.89 -4.49 -0.14
C GLY A 198 19.42 -4.14 -0.27
N GLY A 199 18.69 -3.94 0.84
CA GLY A 199 17.35 -3.38 0.85
C GLY A 199 17.34 -1.86 1.03
N GLU A 200 16.17 -1.26 1.20
CA GLU A 200 15.96 0.19 1.28
C GLU A 200 15.17 0.63 2.52
N THR A 201 14.78 -0.29 3.40
CA THR A 201 13.84 -0.01 4.50
C THR A 201 14.35 1.00 5.53
N ASN A 202 15.65 1.21 5.63
CA ASN A 202 16.30 2.23 6.44
C ASN A 202 17.19 3.17 5.63
N GLY A 203 16.91 3.29 4.34
CA GLY A 203 17.59 4.22 3.45
C GLY A 203 17.16 5.67 3.70
N PRO A 204 17.89 6.65 3.11
CA PRO A 204 17.57 8.07 3.27
C PRO A 204 16.13 8.43 2.91
N ALA A 205 15.59 7.80 1.88
CA ALA A 205 14.22 7.99 1.41
C ALA A 205 13.19 7.57 2.47
N SER A 206 13.33 6.38 3.02
CA SER A 206 12.47 5.84 4.05
C SER A 206 12.54 6.70 5.34
N VAL A 207 13.74 7.05 5.76
CA VAL A 207 13.95 7.91 6.94
C VAL A 207 13.30 9.28 6.75
N TYR A 208 13.45 9.89 5.57
CA TYR A 208 12.82 11.18 5.25
C TYR A 208 11.28 11.09 5.30
N ALA A 209 10.70 10.09 4.66
CA ALA A 209 9.25 9.91 4.62
C ALA A 209 8.65 9.67 6.01
N ILE A 210 9.31 8.84 6.83
CA ILE A 210 8.87 8.59 8.21
C ILE A 210 8.94 9.88 9.03
N ALA A 211 10.01 10.67 8.91
CA ALA A 211 10.16 11.94 9.62
C ALA A 211 9.08 12.94 9.20
N LYS A 212 8.79 13.06 7.90
CA LYS A 212 7.72 13.92 7.38
C LYS A 212 6.34 13.48 7.85
N TRP A 213 6.08 12.19 7.85
CA TRP A 213 4.81 11.63 8.31
C TRP A 213 4.57 11.93 9.80
N ASP A 214 5.56 11.68 10.64
CA ASP A 214 5.49 12.00 12.07
C ASP A 214 5.30 13.52 12.30
N GLU A 215 5.99 14.34 11.54
CA GLU A 215 5.84 15.80 11.56
C GLU A 215 4.40 16.23 11.23
N TRP A 216 3.83 15.71 10.15
CA TRP A 216 2.48 16.08 9.71
C TRP A 216 1.41 15.65 10.71
N LEU A 217 1.51 14.45 11.26
CA LEU A 217 0.59 13.97 12.30
C LEU A 217 0.64 14.79 13.59
N ARG A 218 1.77 15.45 13.88
CA ARG A 218 1.91 16.29 15.08
C ARG A 218 1.50 17.73 14.85
N LYS A 219 1.72 18.25 13.65
CA LYS A 219 1.54 19.67 13.36
C LYS A 219 0.18 19.98 12.75
N TYR A 220 -0.32 19.12 11.92
CA TYR A 220 -1.42 19.39 11.01
C TYR A 220 -2.64 18.50 11.27
#